data_68fee30aa1705a9d779e38d2bb7b30ca
#
_entry.id   68fee30aa1705a9d779e38d2bb7b30ca
#
_cell.length_a   1.000
_cell.length_b   1.000
_cell.length_c   1.000
_cell.angle_alpha   90.00
_cell.angle_beta   90.00
_cell.angle_gamma   90.00
#
_symmetry.space_group_name_H-M   'P 1'
#
loop_
_entity.id
_entity.type
_entity.pdbx_description
1 polymer ?
#
loop_
_entity_poly.entity_id
_entity_poly.type
_entity_poly.pdbx_seq_one_letter_code
_entity_poly.pdbx_strand_id
1 'polypeptide(L)'
;MPKQQKMLDYWNWTNYDRLCHARVAKNVNTPASVLEKLAGDEDNYVRQSVANNSNTPASALEILAGDKEEDVRYRVAWNTNTTASLLEKLAGDEDYSVRRKVAENPNTPALALEKLAKDADGTVSTAAADNPNFKR
;
A
#
# COMPACT_ATOMS: atom_id res chain seq x y z
N MET A 1 29.41 24.61 9.15
CA MET A 1 28.16 24.17 8.57
C MET A 1 27.22 25.34 8.42
N PRO A 2 26.71 25.57 7.26
CA PRO A 2 25.78 26.66 7.07
C PRO A 2 24.54 26.53 7.95
N LYS A 3 23.99 27.68 8.34
CA LYS A 3 22.78 27.74 9.13
C LYS A 3 21.62 26.96 8.46
N GLN A 4 21.62 26.96 7.12
CA GLN A 4 20.61 26.24 6.36
C GLN A 4 20.62 24.75 6.62
N GLN A 5 21.79 24.16 6.74
CA GLN A 5 21.90 22.72 7.04
C GLN A 5 21.35 22.39 8.42
N LYS A 6 21.63 23.25 9.41
CA LYS A 6 21.09 23.07 10.75
C LYS A 6 19.59 23.19 10.79
N MET A 7 19.03 24.10 10.00
CA MET A 7 17.59 24.24 9.91
C MET A 7 16.96 23.01 9.26
N LEU A 8 17.59 22.48 8.19
CA LEU A 8 17.12 21.26 7.55
C LEU A 8 17.16 20.10 8.51
N ASP A 9 18.24 19.97 9.28
CA ASP A 9 18.36 18.90 10.28
C ASP A 9 17.30 19.04 11.37
N TYR A 10 17.04 20.26 11.81
CA TYR A 10 16.04 20.56 12.82
C TYR A 10 14.64 20.20 12.29
N TRP A 11 14.35 20.59 11.05
CA TRP A 11 13.04 20.35 10.45
C TRP A 11 12.78 18.88 10.14
N ASN A 12 13.83 18.09 9.99
CA ASN A 12 13.71 16.66 9.80
C ASN A 12 13.06 15.95 11.00
N TRP A 13 12.92 16.66 12.10
CA TRP A 13 12.35 16.09 13.32
C TRP A 13 10.99 16.70 13.67
N THR A 14 10.41 17.48 12.76
CA THR A 14 9.16 18.20 13.02
C THR A 14 8.02 17.66 12.16
N ASN A 15 6.80 18.05 12.54
CA ASN A 15 5.62 17.76 11.73
C ASN A 15 5.72 18.32 10.31
N TYR A 16 6.50 19.37 10.12
CA TYR A 16 6.71 19.96 8.81
C TYR A 16 7.38 18.97 7.87
N ASP A 17 8.39 18.28 8.36
CA ASP A 17 9.10 17.29 7.55
C ASP A 17 8.17 16.16 7.12
N ARG A 18 7.32 15.68 8.04
CA ARG A 18 6.34 14.66 7.72
C ARG A 18 5.43 15.10 6.58
N LEU A 19 4.95 16.34 6.63
CA LEU A 19 4.09 16.86 5.57
C LEU A 19 4.82 16.98 4.25
N CYS A 20 6.10 17.37 4.28
CA CYS A 20 6.92 17.43 3.07
C CYS A 20 7.14 16.04 2.49
N HIS A 21 7.46 15.04 3.31
CA HIS A 21 7.63 13.67 2.88
C HIS A 21 6.34 13.12 2.28
N ALA A 22 5.21 13.39 2.93
CA ALA A 22 3.91 12.94 2.43
C ALA A 22 3.58 13.58 1.07
N ARG A 23 3.90 14.86 0.91
CA ARG A 23 3.66 15.54 -0.35
C ARG A 23 4.49 14.93 -1.48
N VAL A 24 5.76 14.65 -1.22
CA VAL A 24 6.62 13.98 -2.19
C VAL A 24 6.08 12.58 -2.50
N ALA A 25 5.67 11.84 -1.47
CA ALA A 25 5.14 10.49 -1.63
C ALA A 25 3.86 10.46 -2.47
N LYS A 26 3.03 11.50 -2.39
CA LYS A 26 1.77 11.59 -3.16
C LYS A 26 1.97 12.01 -4.61
N ASN A 27 3.09 12.62 -4.93
CA ASN A 27 3.33 13.14 -6.28
C ASN A 27 3.60 11.99 -7.24
N VAL A 28 2.77 11.86 -8.28
CA VAL A 28 2.90 10.80 -9.27
C VAL A 28 4.19 10.91 -10.09
N ASN A 29 4.83 12.06 -10.08
CA ASN A 29 6.09 12.29 -10.79
C ASN A 29 7.32 12.00 -9.94
N THR A 30 7.13 11.59 -8.68
CA THR A 30 8.24 11.27 -7.80
C THR A 30 8.98 10.04 -8.33
N PRO A 31 10.32 10.10 -8.47
CA PRO A 31 11.08 8.96 -8.97
C PRO A 31 10.93 7.72 -8.11
N ALA A 32 11.00 6.55 -8.75
CA ALA A 32 10.87 5.25 -8.08
C ALA A 32 11.86 5.10 -6.91
N SER A 33 13.09 5.55 -7.09
CA SER A 33 14.12 5.45 -6.05
C SER A 33 13.76 6.23 -4.79
N VAL A 34 13.08 7.37 -4.96
CA VAL A 34 12.63 8.18 -3.82
C VAL A 34 11.45 7.50 -3.13
N LEU A 35 10.52 6.95 -3.91
CA LEU A 35 9.39 6.20 -3.35
C LEU A 35 9.86 4.98 -2.56
N GLU A 36 10.88 4.27 -3.04
CA GLU A 36 11.48 3.16 -2.31
C GLU A 36 12.03 3.60 -0.95
N LYS A 37 12.67 4.74 -0.92
CA LYS A 37 13.21 5.31 0.32
C LYS A 37 12.09 5.68 1.29
N LEU A 38 11.06 6.33 0.78
CA LEU A 38 9.93 6.77 1.59
C LEU A 38 9.07 5.59 2.08
N ALA A 39 9.15 4.44 1.43
CA ALA A 39 8.49 3.22 1.91
C ALA A 39 9.01 2.79 3.29
N GLY A 40 10.22 3.23 3.66
CA GLY A 40 10.79 2.97 4.97
C GLY A 40 10.66 4.14 5.96
N ASP A 41 9.87 5.15 5.62
CA ASP A 41 9.71 6.32 6.50
C ASP A 41 9.09 5.91 7.84
N GLU A 42 9.52 6.56 8.91
CA GLU A 42 9.02 6.25 10.25
C GLU A 42 7.55 6.62 10.45
N ASP A 43 7.04 7.55 9.65
CA ASP A 43 5.66 8.01 9.75
C ASP A 43 4.74 7.15 8.89
N ASN A 44 3.69 6.59 9.50
CA ASN A 44 2.81 5.70 8.76
C ASN A 44 1.99 6.42 7.68
N TYR A 45 1.71 7.71 7.86
CA TYR A 45 1.00 8.47 6.85
C TYR A 45 1.84 8.62 5.57
N VAL A 46 3.15 8.81 5.72
CA VAL A 46 4.07 8.85 4.57
C VAL A 46 4.07 7.49 3.87
N ARG A 47 4.19 6.40 4.64
CA ARG A 47 4.17 5.04 4.06
C ARG A 47 2.85 4.75 3.35
N GLN A 48 1.71 5.18 3.94
CA GLN A 48 0.41 5.07 3.27
C GLN A 48 0.38 5.80 1.94
N SER A 49 0.97 7.00 1.91
CA SER A 49 1.02 7.81 0.69
C SER A 49 1.85 7.13 -0.41
N VAL A 50 2.96 6.50 -0.02
CA VAL A 50 3.74 5.70 -0.97
C VAL A 50 2.91 4.53 -1.49
N ALA A 51 2.26 3.80 -0.58
CA ALA A 51 1.43 2.65 -0.97
C ALA A 51 0.31 3.06 -1.93
N ASN A 52 -0.20 4.26 -1.77
CA ASN A 52 -1.30 4.77 -2.58
C ASN A 52 -0.86 5.36 -3.93
N ASN A 53 0.42 5.61 -4.11
CA ASN A 53 0.95 6.23 -5.33
C ASN A 53 0.94 5.23 -6.48
N SER A 54 0.34 5.62 -7.61
CA SER A 54 0.22 4.74 -8.78
C SER A 54 1.57 4.43 -9.45
N ASN A 55 2.62 5.20 -9.14
CA ASN A 55 3.95 4.99 -9.70
C ASN A 55 4.90 4.26 -8.74
N THR A 56 4.41 3.82 -7.60
CA THR A 56 5.25 3.11 -6.64
C THR A 56 5.72 1.78 -7.22
N PRO A 57 7.04 1.52 -7.23
CA PRO A 57 7.56 0.29 -7.83
C PRO A 57 7.19 -0.95 -7.01
N ALA A 58 7.18 -2.10 -7.67
CA ALA A 58 6.81 -3.37 -7.04
C ALA A 58 7.66 -3.67 -5.80
N SER A 59 8.95 -3.35 -5.84
CA SER A 59 9.85 -3.57 -4.70
C SER A 59 9.40 -2.82 -3.45
N ALA A 60 8.93 -1.58 -3.61
CA ALA A 60 8.42 -0.80 -2.49
C ALA A 60 7.07 -1.35 -2.00
N LEU A 61 6.21 -1.77 -2.92
CA LEU A 61 4.92 -2.37 -2.56
C LEU A 61 5.12 -3.68 -1.77
N GLU A 62 6.13 -4.47 -2.10
CA GLU A 62 6.47 -5.68 -1.35
C GLU A 62 6.82 -5.36 0.10
N ILE A 63 7.61 -4.32 0.31
CA ILE A 63 7.98 -3.88 1.65
C ILE A 63 6.72 -3.45 2.42
N LEU A 64 5.90 -2.63 1.78
CA LEU A 64 4.70 -2.07 2.40
C LEU A 64 3.62 -3.12 2.64
N ALA A 65 3.59 -4.19 1.88
CA ALA A 65 2.66 -5.30 2.10
C ALA A 65 2.91 -6.01 3.43
N GLY A 66 4.12 -5.91 3.96
CA GLY A 66 4.47 -6.46 5.26
C GLY A 66 4.46 -5.44 6.39
N ASP A 67 3.89 -4.26 6.16
CA ASP A 67 3.88 -3.18 7.15
C ASP A 67 3.07 -3.58 8.39
N LYS A 68 3.51 -3.13 9.55
CA LYS A 68 2.82 -3.38 10.81
C LYS A 68 1.44 -2.71 10.89
N GLU A 69 1.25 -1.65 10.11
CA GLU A 69 -0.02 -0.90 10.12
C GLU A 69 -0.96 -1.44 9.05
N GLU A 70 -2.15 -1.85 9.45
CA GLU A 70 -3.14 -2.35 8.50
C GLU A 70 -3.54 -1.30 7.45
N ASP A 71 -3.49 -0.01 7.82
CA ASP A 71 -3.81 1.05 6.88
C ASP A 71 -2.83 1.09 5.70
N VAL A 72 -1.56 0.79 5.94
CA VAL A 72 -0.55 0.73 4.88
C VAL A 72 -0.82 -0.48 3.99
N ARG A 73 -1.03 -1.66 4.60
CA ARG A 73 -1.33 -2.88 3.85
C ARG A 73 -2.61 -2.73 3.02
N TYR A 74 -3.62 -2.05 3.59
CA TYR A 74 -4.87 -1.73 2.90
C TYR A 74 -4.62 -0.96 1.61
N ARG A 75 -3.74 0.05 1.67
CA ARG A 75 -3.41 0.85 0.49
C ARG A 75 -2.66 0.04 -0.57
N VAL A 76 -1.78 -0.86 -0.13
CA VAL A 76 -1.13 -1.78 -1.07
C VAL A 76 -2.17 -2.66 -1.78
N ALA A 77 -3.12 -3.20 -1.03
CA ALA A 77 -4.18 -4.03 -1.61
C ALA A 77 -5.04 -3.26 -2.61
N TRP A 78 -5.23 -1.98 -2.38
CA TRP A 78 -6.01 -1.12 -3.28
C TRP A 78 -5.23 -0.69 -4.52
N ASN A 79 -3.91 -0.62 -4.46
CA ASN A 79 -3.10 -0.12 -5.57
C ASN A 79 -3.23 -1.04 -6.78
N THR A 80 -3.62 -0.45 -7.93
CA THR A 80 -3.84 -1.22 -9.16
C THR A 80 -2.55 -1.73 -9.79
N ASN A 81 -1.38 -1.26 -9.31
CA ASN A 81 -0.09 -1.75 -9.77
C ASN A 81 0.46 -2.88 -8.90
N THR A 82 -0.27 -3.27 -7.87
CA THR A 82 0.14 -4.38 -7.01
C THR A 82 0.08 -5.68 -7.80
N THR A 83 1.15 -6.46 -7.73
CA THR A 83 1.28 -7.69 -8.51
C THR A 83 0.33 -8.78 -8.04
N ALA A 84 0.01 -9.72 -8.93
CA ALA A 84 -0.85 -10.86 -8.60
C ALA A 84 -0.29 -11.66 -7.42
N SER A 85 1.03 -11.90 -7.38
CA SER A 85 1.65 -12.66 -6.30
C SER A 85 1.52 -11.93 -4.95
N LEU A 86 1.62 -10.62 -4.96
CA LEU A 86 1.49 -9.84 -3.74
C LEU A 86 0.03 -9.81 -3.26
N LEU A 87 -0.92 -9.76 -4.20
CA LEU A 87 -2.34 -9.84 -3.87
C LEU A 87 -2.69 -11.22 -3.29
N GLU A 88 -2.11 -12.30 -3.80
CA GLU A 88 -2.28 -13.62 -3.23
C GLU A 88 -1.83 -13.66 -1.76
N LYS A 89 -0.70 -13.03 -1.47
CA LYS A 89 -0.19 -12.96 -0.12
C LYS A 89 -1.15 -12.16 0.78
N LEU A 90 -1.62 -11.01 0.31
CA LEU A 90 -2.53 -10.17 1.08
C LEU A 90 -3.93 -10.76 1.21
N ALA A 91 -4.29 -11.73 0.36
CA ALA A 91 -5.54 -12.46 0.50
C ALA A 91 -5.63 -13.22 1.81
N GLY A 92 -4.48 -13.51 2.44
CA GLY A 92 -4.41 -14.16 3.75
C GLY A 92 -4.19 -13.19 4.92
N ASP A 93 -4.35 -11.90 4.69
CA ASP A 93 -4.11 -10.89 5.74
C ASP A 93 -5.05 -11.09 6.91
N GLU A 94 -4.58 -10.82 8.11
CA GLU A 94 -5.38 -10.93 9.33
C GLU A 94 -6.52 -9.93 9.39
N ASP A 95 -6.38 -8.78 8.72
CA ASP A 95 -7.37 -7.71 8.71
C ASP A 95 -8.35 -7.92 7.55
N TYR A 96 -9.66 -7.96 7.89
CA TYR A 96 -10.69 -8.21 6.89
C TYR A 96 -10.80 -7.08 5.84
N SER A 97 -10.48 -5.84 6.22
CA SER A 97 -10.54 -4.73 5.27
C SER A 97 -9.45 -4.84 4.22
N VAL A 98 -8.27 -5.34 4.58
CA VAL A 98 -7.21 -5.63 3.63
C VAL A 98 -7.67 -6.74 2.67
N ARG A 99 -8.21 -7.84 3.21
CA ARG A 99 -8.71 -8.94 2.38
C ARG A 99 -9.82 -8.46 1.43
N ARG A 100 -10.69 -7.57 1.92
CA ARG A 100 -11.77 -7.02 1.08
C ARG A 100 -11.19 -6.23 -0.09
N LYS A 101 -10.16 -5.43 0.15
CA LYS A 101 -9.53 -4.67 -0.94
C LYS A 101 -8.84 -5.58 -1.94
N VAL A 102 -8.26 -6.68 -1.49
CA VAL A 102 -7.76 -7.71 -2.42
C VAL A 102 -8.90 -8.26 -3.27
N ALA A 103 -10.03 -8.58 -2.63
CA ALA A 103 -11.19 -9.12 -3.34
C ALA A 103 -11.73 -8.15 -4.39
N GLU A 104 -11.62 -6.85 -4.15
CA GLU A 104 -12.08 -5.80 -5.07
C GLU A 104 -11.06 -5.46 -6.17
N ASN A 105 -9.80 -5.81 -5.99
CA ASN A 105 -8.74 -5.40 -6.90
C ASN A 105 -8.88 -6.12 -8.25
N PRO A 106 -8.87 -5.36 -9.37
CA PRO A 106 -9.03 -5.97 -10.70
C PRO A 106 -7.88 -6.88 -11.11
N ASN A 107 -6.74 -6.82 -10.42
CA ASN A 107 -5.57 -7.65 -10.72
C ASN A 107 -5.52 -8.92 -9.89
N THR A 108 -6.48 -9.15 -9.01
CA THR A 108 -6.48 -10.33 -8.14
C THR A 108 -6.76 -11.58 -8.97
N PRO A 109 -5.87 -12.60 -8.89
CA PRO A 109 -6.05 -13.80 -9.69
C PRO A 109 -7.21 -14.66 -9.21
N ALA A 110 -7.74 -15.48 -10.11
CA ALA A 110 -8.92 -16.32 -9.86
C ALA A 110 -8.76 -17.23 -8.64
N LEU A 111 -7.57 -17.81 -8.45
CA LEU A 111 -7.33 -18.69 -7.29
C LEU A 111 -7.45 -17.97 -5.96
N ALA A 112 -6.94 -16.74 -5.90
CA ALA A 112 -7.08 -15.91 -4.70
C ALA A 112 -8.55 -15.56 -4.45
N LEU A 113 -9.30 -15.27 -5.52
CA LEU A 113 -10.72 -14.97 -5.41
C LEU A 113 -11.54 -16.17 -4.95
N GLU A 114 -11.20 -17.38 -5.40
CA GLU A 114 -11.85 -18.60 -4.91
C GLU A 114 -11.71 -18.72 -3.40
N LYS A 115 -10.51 -18.46 -2.91
CA LYS A 115 -10.25 -18.49 -1.47
C LYS A 115 -11.04 -17.43 -0.74
N LEU A 116 -11.02 -16.20 -1.26
CA LEU A 116 -11.72 -15.07 -0.65
C LEU A 116 -13.23 -15.21 -0.70
N ALA A 117 -13.77 -15.90 -1.72
CA ALA A 117 -15.20 -16.16 -1.82
C ALA A 117 -15.71 -17.06 -0.69
N LYS A 118 -14.81 -17.76 -0.01
CA LYS A 118 -15.13 -18.61 1.15
C LYS A 118 -14.77 -17.93 2.47
N ASP A 119 -14.42 -16.66 2.43
CA ASP A 119 -14.04 -15.91 3.63
C ASP A 119 -15.19 -15.89 4.64
N ALA A 120 -14.83 -15.96 5.92
CA ALA A 120 -15.82 -15.89 7.02
C ALA A 120 -16.52 -14.54 7.07
N ASP A 121 -15.84 -13.49 6.60
CA ASP A 121 -16.43 -12.14 6.53
C ASP A 121 -17.25 -12.00 5.26
N GLY A 122 -18.55 -11.68 5.44
CA GLY A 122 -19.50 -11.58 4.31
C GLY A 122 -19.16 -10.49 3.33
N THR A 123 -18.53 -9.39 3.78
CA THR A 123 -18.16 -8.31 2.86
C THR A 123 -17.00 -8.73 1.96
N VAL A 124 -16.09 -9.54 2.48
CA VAL A 124 -14.97 -10.10 1.71
C VAL A 124 -15.49 -11.10 0.67
N SER A 125 -16.32 -12.05 1.11
CA SER A 125 -16.83 -13.10 0.22
C SER A 125 -17.70 -12.52 -0.90
N THR A 126 -18.53 -11.53 -0.60
CA THR A 126 -19.35 -10.86 -1.61
C THR A 126 -18.49 -10.11 -2.62
N ALA A 127 -17.49 -9.36 -2.13
CA ALA A 127 -16.60 -8.62 -3.02
C ALA A 127 -15.84 -9.56 -3.97
N ALA A 128 -15.40 -10.71 -3.46
CA ALA A 128 -14.72 -11.70 -4.30
C ALA A 128 -15.63 -12.27 -5.38
N ALA A 129 -16.87 -12.60 -5.01
CA ALA A 129 -17.83 -13.15 -5.97
C ALA A 129 -18.19 -12.12 -7.06
N ASP A 130 -18.16 -10.84 -6.73
CA ASP A 130 -18.49 -9.76 -7.66
C ASP A 130 -17.31 -9.36 -8.54
N ASN A 131 -16.11 -9.81 -8.24
CA ASN A 131 -14.93 -9.46 -9.01
C ASN A 131 -15.01 -10.09 -10.41
N PRO A 132 -14.74 -9.31 -11.49
CA PRO A 132 -14.82 -9.85 -12.86
C PRO A 132 -13.89 -11.05 -13.11
N ASN A 133 -12.82 -11.19 -12.35
CA ASN A 133 -11.89 -12.31 -12.49
C ASN A 133 -12.34 -13.58 -11.78
N PHE A 134 -13.42 -13.50 -11.02
CA PHE A 134 -13.94 -14.66 -10.33
C PHE A 134 -14.58 -15.63 -11.33
N LYS A 135 -14.10 -16.86 -11.37
CA LYS A 135 -14.62 -17.88 -12.27
C LYS A 135 -15.71 -18.71 -11.57
N ARG A 136 -16.87 -18.69 -12.16
CA ARG A 136 -18.02 -19.43 -11.68
C ARG A 136 -18.18 -20.76 -12.39
#